data_ab28b9ab74ed698efb8f91634a4f4f36
#
_entry.id   ab28b9ab74ed698efb8f91634a4f4f36
#
_cell.length_a   1.000
_cell.length_b   1.000
_cell.length_c   1.000
_cell.angle_alpha   90.00
_cell.angle_beta   90.00
_cell.angle_gamma   90.00
#
_symmetry.space_group_name_H-M   'P 1'
#
loop_
_entity.id
_entity.type
_entity.pdbx_description
1 polymer ?
#
loop_
_entity_poly.entity_id
_entity_poly.type
_entity_poly.pdbx_seq_one_letter_code
_entity_poly.pdbx_strand_id
1 'polypeptide(L)'
;MKIPNIRLLNQQLLSPLFFQPKELVSWMGAMQAQNYSMVKWAVGMRLKSATIQTVEKALRDGEILRTHVMRPTWHLVAAEDIRWMLKLSAGRIISANESYAKGHDLEISEELYTKSHNLLEKNLCGKKSLTRQEIAEHFNRSGIVADNHRMTRFMARAEQVGIVCSGEDKGSKCTYALLEERVPPMPELTKDESLARLARSYFRSHAPAVLQDFVWWSGLPITDARQAIYLIDSELTAEEWNGQTWYIHEDCRTRGKVTGSLHLLPSYDEYLLGYKDRTDVLPKEHYSKAFTNNGLFYPIVLHEGQVIGNWDKSVKKRGSLIEHSWFRLDDCVDEGALDREKDKYIRFWR
;
A
#
# COMPACT_ATOMS: atom_id res chain seq x y z
N MET A 1 3.74 19.82 -19.25
CA MET A 1 3.90 19.34 -17.85
C MET A 1 4.93 18.22 -17.81
N LYS A 2 5.85 18.19 -16.83
CA LYS A 2 6.80 17.09 -16.65
C LYS A 2 6.27 16.14 -15.57
N ILE A 3 5.28 15.31 -15.94
CA ILE A 3 4.56 14.41 -15.05
C ILE A 3 5.50 13.53 -14.20
N PRO A 4 6.49 12.82 -14.77
CA PRO A 4 7.37 11.95 -13.97
C PRO A 4 8.12 12.71 -12.87
N ASN A 5 8.57 13.95 -13.17
CA ASN A 5 9.33 14.75 -12.21
C ASN A 5 8.49 15.13 -10.99
N ILE A 6 7.24 15.53 -11.22
CA ILE A 6 6.31 15.94 -10.15
C ILE A 6 5.95 14.71 -9.30
N ARG A 7 5.70 13.55 -9.93
CA ARG A 7 5.43 12.29 -9.23
C ARG A 7 6.60 11.85 -8.35
N LEU A 8 7.85 11.94 -8.83
CA LEU A 8 9.04 11.64 -8.02
C LEU A 8 9.12 12.46 -6.74
N LEU A 9 8.83 13.77 -6.84
CA LEU A 9 8.87 14.69 -5.69
C LEU A 9 7.79 14.35 -4.66
N ASN A 10 6.55 14.15 -5.11
CA ASN A 10 5.40 14.02 -4.23
C ASN A 10 5.22 12.61 -3.68
N GLN A 11 5.71 11.60 -4.38
CA GLN A 11 5.88 10.25 -3.83
C GLN A 11 7.13 10.10 -2.95
N GLN A 12 7.79 11.21 -2.60
CA GLN A 12 8.95 11.26 -1.69
C GLN A 12 10.14 10.42 -2.16
N LEU A 13 10.25 10.12 -3.46
CA LEU A 13 11.39 9.43 -4.05
C LEU A 13 12.57 10.37 -4.26
N LEU A 14 12.28 11.63 -4.51
CA LEU A 14 13.28 12.68 -4.70
C LEU A 14 13.16 13.73 -3.58
N SER A 15 14.27 13.94 -2.85
CA SER A 15 14.32 14.90 -1.71
C SER A 15 13.20 14.62 -0.68
N PRO A 16 13.18 13.45 -0.01
CA PRO A 16 12.18 13.10 0.98
C PRO A 16 12.01 14.18 2.06
N LEU A 17 10.79 14.37 2.55
CA LEU A 17 10.47 15.37 3.57
C LEU A 17 10.42 14.78 4.97
N PHE A 18 10.03 13.52 5.10
CA PHE A 18 9.69 12.87 6.36
C PHE A 18 10.85 12.08 6.96
N PHE A 19 10.86 11.98 8.29
CA PHE A 19 11.76 11.12 9.04
C PHE A 19 11.02 9.89 9.60
N GLN A 20 9.72 10.03 9.88
CA GLN A 20 8.93 8.98 10.53
C GLN A 20 8.06 8.22 9.53
N PRO A 21 8.00 6.87 9.63
CA PRO A 21 7.14 6.04 8.78
C PRO A 21 5.67 6.46 8.82
N LYS A 22 5.14 6.83 9.99
CA LYS A 22 3.77 7.27 10.16
C LYS A 22 3.45 8.51 9.31
N GLU A 23 4.32 9.52 9.32
CA GLU A 23 4.14 10.74 8.55
C GLU A 23 4.11 10.47 7.05
N LEU A 24 5.03 9.62 6.58
CA LEU A 24 5.08 9.21 5.19
C LEU A 24 3.84 8.43 4.76
N VAL A 25 3.43 7.42 5.55
CA VAL A 25 2.26 6.59 5.20
C VAL A 25 0.98 7.42 5.24
N SER A 26 0.83 8.35 6.19
CA SER A 26 -0.27 9.31 6.22
C SER A 26 -0.25 10.25 5.01
N TRP A 27 0.94 10.74 4.58
CA TRP A 27 1.11 11.52 3.36
C TRP A 27 0.66 10.76 2.12
N MET A 28 1.07 9.51 1.98
CA MET A 28 0.71 8.64 0.85
C MET A 28 -0.77 8.19 0.90
N GLY A 29 -1.42 8.30 2.06
CA GLY A 29 -2.76 7.80 2.36
C GLY A 29 -2.76 6.29 2.62
N ALA A 30 -2.33 5.51 1.66
CA ALA A 30 -2.11 4.07 1.79
C ALA A 30 -0.95 3.64 0.89
N MET A 31 -0.25 2.57 1.26
CA MET A 31 0.82 1.98 0.44
C MET A 31 0.58 0.47 0.29
N GLN A 32 0.56 -0.04 -0.94
CA GLN A 32 0.28 -1.45 -1.16
C GLN A 32 1.32 -2.35 -0.49
N ALA A 33 0.84 -3.32 0.29
CA ALA A 33 1.63 -4.20 1.15
C ALA A 33 1.46 -5.68 0.80
N GLN A 34 1.23 -6.00 -0.48
CA GLN A 34 1.06 -7.38 -0.94
C GLN A 34 2.33 -8.20 -0.69
N ASN A 35 3.49 -7.63 -0.97
CA ASN A 35 4.78 -8.16 -0.55
C ASN A 35 5.24 -7.42 0.71
N TYR A 36 5.14 -8.10 1.87
CA TYR A 36 5.34 -7.48 3.18
C TYR A 36 6.80 -7.04 3.42
N SER A 37 7.78 -7.76 2.90
CA SER A 37 9.18 -7.32 3.00
C SER A 37 9.43 -6.12 2.09
N MET A 38 8.91 -6.14 0.87
CA MET A 38 9.14 -5.08 -0.11
C MET A 38 8.46 -3.77 0.26
N VAL A 39 7.28 -3.79 0.92
CA VAL A 39 6.66 -2.54 1.39
C VAL A 39 7.46 -1.87 2.51
N LYS A 40 8.19 -2.63 3.33
CA LYS A 40 9.11 -2.03 4.32
C LYS A 40 10.21 -1.21 3.61
N TRP A 41 10.72 -1.73 2.49
CA TRP A 41 11.66 -0.97 1.64
C TRP A 41 10.98 0.22 0.96
N ALA A 42 9.74 0.06 0.45
CA ALA A 42 8.97 1.16 -0.13
C ALA A 42 8.85 2.36 0.83
N VAL A 43 8.61 2.08 2.12
CA VAL A 43 8.59 3.11 3.17
C VAL A 43 9.98 3.66 3.42
N GLY A 44 10.96 2.79 3.66
CA GLY A 44 12.32 3.21 4.05
C GLY A 44 13.02 4.08 3.01
N MET A 45 12.89 3.74 1.72
CA MET A 45 13.53 4.51 0.65
C MET A 45 12.97 5.92 0.45
N ARG A 46 11.74 6.18 0.96
CA ARG A 46 11.03 7.46 0.89
C ARG A 46 11.21 8.33 2.13
N LEU A 47 12.00 7.88 3.11
CA LEU A 47 12.36 8.65 4.30
C LEU A 47 13.73 9.31 4.13
N LYS A 48 13.98 10.42 4.84
CA LYS A 48 15.28 11.12 4.81
C LYS A 48 16.43 10.24 5.29
N SER A 49 16.16 9.41 6.29
CA SER A 49 17.10 8.42 6.81
C SER A 49 16.28 7.32 7.49
N ALA A 50 16.45 6.08 7.04
CA ALA A 50 15.76 4.95 7.66
C ALA A 50 16.56 3.65 7.52
N THR A 51 16.41 2.80 8.52
CA THR A 51 16.80 1.39 8.49
C THR A 51 15.54 0.53 8.62
N ILE A 52 15.70 -0.77 8.44
CA ILE A 52 14.59 -1.71 8.65
C ILE A 52 14.00 -1.59 10.06
N GLN A 53 14.85 -1.35 11.08
CA GLN A 53 14.44 -1.19 12.47
C GLN A 53 13.53 0.02 12.67
N THR A 54 13.75 1.12 11.90
CA THR A 54 12.87 2.30 11.93
C THR A 54 11.44 1.93 11.51
N VAL A 55 11.29 1.16 10.41
CA VAL A 55 9.98 0.75 9.90
C VAL A 55 9.35 -0.33 10.78
N GLU A 56 10.14 -1.30 11.24
CA GLU A 56 9.66 -2.36 12.13
C GLU A 56 9.23 -1.83 13.50
N LYS A 57 9.90 -0.79 14.01
CA LYS A 57 9.46 -0.10 15.22
C LYS A 57 8.07 0.51 15.03
N ALA A 58 7.84 1.25 13.96
CA ALA A 58 6.54 1.86 13.69
C ALA A 58 5.42 0.81 13.52
N LEU A 59 5.72 -0.34 12.89
CA LEU A 59 4.80 -1.49 12.80
C LEU A 59 4.53 -2.12 14.16
N ARG A 60 5.56 -2.38 14.96
CA ARG A 60 5.46 -2.95 16.30
C ARG A 60 4.67 -2.06 17.24
N ASP A 61 4.94 -0.76 17.22
CA ASP A 61 4.29 0.21 18.10
C ASP A 61 2.86 0.57 17.64
N GLY A 62 2.43 0.06 16.47
CA GLY A 62 1.09 0.30 15.94
C GLY A 62 0.90 1.70 15.34
N GLU A 63 1.97 2.42 15.03
CA GLU A 63 1.90 3.72 14.36
C GLU A 63 1.46 3.60 12.91
N ILE A 64 1.87 2.51 12.25
CA ILE A 64 1.40 2.07 10.94
C ILE A 64 0.91 0.63 11.03
N LEU A 65 -0.12 0.31 10.27
CA LEU A 65 -0.81 -0.97 10.34
C LEU A 65 -0.98 -1.57 8.94
N ARG A 66 -0.91 -2.90 8.85
CA ARG A 66 -1.20 -3.63 7.63
C ARG A 66 -2.62 -4.17 7.68
N THR A 67 -3.46 -3.83 6.71
CA THR A 67 -4.87 -4.25 6.64
C THR A 67 -5.37 -4.28 5.20
N HIS A 68 -6.56 -4.86 4.98
CA HIS A 68 -7.24 -4.77 3.69
C HIS A 68 -8.12 -3.53 3.63
N VAL A 69 -7.77 -2.59 2.77
CA VAL A 69 -8.57 -1.38 2.50
C VAL A 69 -8.63 -1.09 1.00
N MET A 70 -9.49 -0.18 0.59
CA MET A 70 -9.66 0.29 -0.78
C MET A 70 -10.06 -0.85 -1.74
N ARG A 71 -9.12 -1.35 -2.51
CA ARG A 71 -9.23 -2.62 -3.24
C ARG A 71 -9.02 -3.76 -2.23
N PRO A 72 -9.55 -4.97 -2.41
CA PRO A 72 -9.37 -6.08 -1.45
C PRO A 72 -7.94 -6.62 -1.45
N THR A 73 -6.95 -5.75 -1.26
CA THR A 73 -5.52 -6.03 -1.21
C THR A 73 -4.90 -5.46 0.07
N TRP A 74 -3.77 -6.04 0.48
CA TRP A 74 -3.04 -5.56 1.66
C TRP A 74 -2.44 -4.18 1.43
N HIS A 75 -2.63 -3.27 2.40
CA HIS A 75 -2.01 -1.95 2.43
C HIS A 75 -1.42 -1.66 3.80
N LEU A 76 -0.40 -0.80 3.84
CA LEU A 76 -0.02 -0.06 5.04
C LEU A 76 -0.82 1.23 5.11
N VAL A 77 -1.35 1.52 6.28
CA VAL A 77 -2.08 2.75 6.60
C VAL A 77 -1.59 3.31 7.94
N ALA A 78 -1.69 4.61 8.14
CA ALA A 78 -1.42 5.21 9.44
C ALA A 78 -2.52 4.82 10.45
N ALA A 79 -2.17 4.67 11.72
CA ALA A 79 -3.12 4.26 12.75
C ALA A 79 -4.36 5.18 12.83
N GLU A 80 -4.15 6.47 12.68
CA GLU A 80 -5.23 7.49 12.67
C GLU A 80 -6.17 7.39 11.48
N ASP A 81 -5.79 6.67 10.41
CA ASP A 81 -6.57 6.57 9.19
C ASP A 81 -7.32 5.24 9.07
N ILE A 82 -6.94 4.21 9.82
CA ILE A 82 -7.44 2.85 9.61
C ILE A 82 -8.97 2.76 9.76
N ARG A 83 -9.57 3.41 10.77
CA ARG A 83 -11.00 3.26 11.09
C ARG A 83 -11.88 3.80 9.97
N TRP A 84 -11.63 5.01 9.49
CA TRP A 84 -12.43 5.60 8.41
C TRP A 84 -12.16 4.91 7.06
N MET A 85 -10.93 4.45 6.81
CA MET A 85 -10.60 3.69 5.61
C MET A 85 -11.30 2.33 5.57
N LEU A 86 -11.33 1.59 6.68
CA LEU A 86 -12.11 0.36 6.80
C LEU A 86 -13.59 0.64 6.53
N LYS A 87 -14.20 1.65 7.19
CA LYS A 87 -15.61 2.02 7.00
C LYS A 87 -15.94 2.36 5.55
N LEU A 88 -15.05 3.08 4.85
CA LEU A 88 -15.22 3.45 3.44
C LEU A 88 -15.09 2.24 2.50
N SER A 89 -14.30 1.24 2.86
CA SER A 89 -13.97 0.07 2.05
C SER A 89 -14.89 -1.13 2.31
N ALA A 90 -15.46 -1.22 3.52
CA ALA A 90 -16.11 -2.43 4.05
C ALA A 90 -17.18 -3.01 3.14
N GLY A 91 -18.10 -2.22 2.63
CA GLY A 91 -19.23 -2.71 1.83
C GLY A 91 -18.77 -3.53 0.61
N ARG A 92 -17.76 -3.03 -0.10
CA ARG A 92 -17.22 -3.70 -1.30
C ARG A 92 -16.40 -4.94 -0.95
N ILE A 93 -15.57 -4.86 0.07
CA ILE A 93 -14.70 -5.98 0.46
C ILE A 93 -15.53 -7.12 1.06
N ILE A 94 -16.56 -6.80 1.86
CA ILE A 94 -17.49 -7.79 2.41
C ILE A 94 -18.27 -8.46 1.29
N SER A 95 -18.84 -7.70 0.35
CA SER A 95 -19.56 -8.26 -0.80
C SER A 95 -18.69 -9.17 -1.67
N ALA A 96 -17.44 -8.77 -1.94
CA ALA A 96 -16.48 -9.61 -2.66
C ALA A 96 -16.15 -10.90 -1.89
N ASN A 97 -16.01 -10.79 -0.56
CA ASN A 97 -15.77 -11.92 0.34
C ASN A 97 -16.92 -12.93 0.32
N GLU A 98 -18.16 -12.46 0.38
CA GLU A 98 -19.37 -13.27 0.32
C GLU A 98 -19.55 -13.94 -1.06
N SER A 99 -19.32 -13.19 -2.13
CA SER A 99 -19.37 -13.72 -3.50
C SER A 99 -18.35 -14.85 -3.71
N TYR A 100 -17.13 -14.69 -3.17
CA TYR A 100 -16.14 -15.77 -3.18
C TYR A 100 -16.61 -16.99 -2.39
N ALA A 101 -17.14 -16.79 -1.19
CA ALA A 101 -17.63 -17.89 -0.35
C ALA A 101 -18.73 -18.71 -1.06
N LYS A 102 -19.71 -18.03 -1.67
CA LYS A 102 -20.77 -18.66 -2.46
C LYS A 102 -20.23 -19.42 -3.67
N GLY A 103 -19.28 -18.85 -4.40
CA GLY A 103 -18.68 -19.48 -5.59
C GLY A 103 -17.81 -20.71 -5.31
N HIS A 104 -17.47 -20.94 -4.03
CA HIS A 104 -16.63 -22.05 -3.58
C HIS A 104 -17.34 -22.96 -2.57
N ASP A 105 -18.67 -22.89 -2.50
CA ASP A 105 -19.52 -23.68 -1.59
C ASP A 105 -19.05 -23.64 -0.12
N LEU A 106 -18.53 -22.48 0.32
CA LEU A 106 -18.15 -22.28 1.70
C LEU A 106 -19.39 -21.81 2.47
N GLU A 107 -20.00 -22.73 3.19
CA GLU A 107 -21.12 -22.45 4.08
C GLU A 107 -20.65 -21.65 5.31
N ILE A 108 -20.68 -20.32 5.24
CA ILE A 108 -20.35 -19.41 6.34
C ILE A 108 -21.56 -18.53 6.62
N SER A 109 -22.33 -18.89 7.66
CA SER A 109 -23.49 -18.09 8.09
C SER A 109 -23.06 -16.85 8.89
N GLU A 110 -23.97 -15.88 9.04
CA GLU A 110 -23.74 -14.71 9.90
C GLU A 110 -23.55 -15.11 11.38
N GLU A 111 -24.20 -16.17 11.85
CA GLU A 111 -24.00 -16.72 13.20
C GLU A 111 -22.55 -17.26 13.33
N LEU A 112 -22.03 -17.89 12.29
CA LEU A 112 -20.67 -18.40 12.30
C LEU A 112 -19.64 -17.26 12.27
N TYR A 113 -19.89 -16.18 11.53
CA TYR A 113 -19.10 -14.95 11.63
C TYR A 113 -19.18 -14.37 13.04
N THR A 114 -20.34 -14.21 13.63
CA THR A 114 -20.52 -13.71 15.01
C THR A 114 -19.77 -14.56 16.02
N LYS A 115 -19.86 -15.90 15.92
CA LYS A 115 -19.10 -16.83 16.76
C LYS A 115 -17.60 -16.66 16.61
N SER A 116 -17.13 -16.47 15.36
CA SER A 116 -15.71 -16.25 15.08
C SER A 116 -15.21 -14.91 15.67
N HIS A 117 -16.02 -13.85 15.58
CA HIS A 117 -15.71 -12.54 16.15
C HIS A 117 -15.57 -12.57 17.68
N ASN A 118 -16.54 -13.21 18.37
CA ASN A 118 -16.50 -13.37 19.82
C ASN A 118 -15.24 -14.16 20.28
N LEU A 119 -14.84 -15.17 19.48
CA LEU A 119 -13.61 -15.92 19.76
C LEU A 119 -12.34 -15.08 19.52
N LEU A 120 -12.32 -14.24 18.50
CA LEU A 120 -11.21 -13.31 18.26
C LEU A 120 -11.07 -12.33 19.43
N GLU A 121 -12.16 -11.68 19.84
CA GLU A 121 -12.16 -10.75 20.97
C GLU A 121 -11.67 -11.43 22.26
N LYS A 122 -12.19 -12.61 22.57
CA LYS A 122 -11.80 -13.39 23.76
C LYS A 122 -10.31 -13.77 23.77
N ASN A 123 -9.78 -14.21 22.64
CA ASN A 123 -8.41 -14.76 22.56
C ASN A 123 -7.34 -13.68 22.38
N LEU A 124 -7.69 -12.56 21.76
CA LEU A 124 -6.78 -11.43 21.51
C LEU A 124 -6.80 -10.38 22.63
N CYS A 125 -7.80 -10.40 23.53
CA CYS A 125 -7.93 -9.46 24.65
C CYS A 125 -6.66 -9.40 25.49
N GLY A 126 -6.32 -8.20 25.98
CA GLY A 126 -5.14 -7.93 26.82
C GLY A 126 -3.88 -7.69 25.97
N LYS A 127 -4.00 -6.99 24.86
CA LYS A 127 -2.91 -6.62 23.93
C LYS A 127 -2.15 -7.82 23.35
N LYS A 128 -2.82 -8.96 23.21
CA LYS A 128 -2.22 -10.15 22.62
C LYS A 128 -2.13 -10.01 21.11
N SER A 129 -1.07 -10.59 20.55
CA SER A 129 -0.89 -10.75 19.10
C SER A 129 -0.79 -12.25 18.78
N LEU A 130 -1.69 -12.75 17.92
CA LEU A 130 -1.72 -14.16 17.51
C LEU A 130 -1.50 -14.30 16.01
N THR A 131 -0.73 -15.30 15.64
CA THR A 131 -0.57 -15.70 14.23
C THR A 131 -1.87 -16.29 13.71
N ARG A 132 -2.04 -16.30 12.39
CA ARG A 132 -3.18 -16.95 11.74
C ARG A 132 -3.33 -18.43 12.15
N GLN A 133 -2.21 -19.13 12.35
CA GLN A 133 -2.21 -20.53 12.77
C GLN A 133 -2.74 -20.67 14.21
N GLU A 134 -2.27 -19.86 15.15
CA GLU A 134 -2.74 -19.87 16.55
C GLU A 134 -4.26 -19.55 16.61
N ILE A 135 -4.75 -18.61 15.82
CA ILE A 135 -6.19 -18.31 15.71
C ILE A 135 -6.96 -19.53 15.16
N ALA A 136 -6.46 -20.16 14.10
CA ALA A 136 -7.10 -21.36 13.53
C ALA A 136 -7.19 -22.50 14.56
N GLU A 137 -6.19 -22.69 15.41
CA GLU A 137 -6.22 -23.68 16.50
C GLU A 137 -7.32 -23.36 17.52
N HIS A 138 -7.50 -22.08 17.90
CA HIS A 138 -8.59 -21.66 18.80
C HIS A 138 -9.96 -21.89 18.17
N PHE A 139 -10.12 -21.60 16.87
CA PHE A 139 -11.35 -21.84 16.14
C PHE A 139 -11.70 -23.34 16.09
N ASN A 140 -10.75 -24.19 15.72
CA ASN A 140 -10.95 -25.65 15.65
C ASN A 140 -11.33 -26.23 17.02
N ARG A 141 -10.66 -25.82 18.12
CA ARG A 141 -11.02 -26.23 19.49
C ARG A 141 -12.43 -25.80 19.89
N SER A 142 -12.98 -24.76 19.28
CA SER A 142 -14.33 -24.25 19.53
C SER A 142 -15.37 -24.75 18.53
N GLY A 143 -15.01 -25.75 17.69
CA GLY A 143 -15.90 -26.38 16.71
C GLY A 143 -16.16 -25.53 15.46
N ILE A 144 -15.28 -24.55 15.14
CA ILE A 144 -15.28 -23.84 13.87
C ILE A 144 -14.23 -24.46 12.96
N VAL A 145 -14.64 -24.97 11.81
CA VAL A 145 -13.69 -25.46 10.79
C VAL A 145 -12.89 -24.29 10.23
N ALA A 146 -11.58 -24.31 10.46
CA ALA A 146 -10.65 -23.22 10.15
C ALA A 146 -9.61 -23.63 9.09
N ASP A 147 -10.07 -24.12 7.93
CA ASP A 147 -9.23 -24.32 6.75
C ASP A 147 -8.76 -22.97 6.16
N ASN A 148 -7.82 -23.02 5.22
CA ASN A 148 -7.24 -21.80 4.63
C ASN A 148 -8.26 -20.89 3.95
N HIS A 149 -9.29 -21.45 3.30
CA HIS A 149 -10.32 -20.66 2.61
C HIS A 149 -11.23 -19.96 3.62
N ARG A 150 -11.74 -20.71 4.62
CA ARG A 150 -12.58 -20.15 5.69
C ARG A 150 -11.82 -19.14 6.54
N MET A 151 -10.59 -19.44 6.93
CA MET A 151 -9.75 -18.50 7.69
C MET A 151 -9.55 -17.17 6.95
N THR A 152 -9.37 -17.19 5.63
CA THR A 152 -9.27 -15.95 4.85
C THR A 152 -10.57 -15.15 4.93
N ARG A 153 -11.72 -15.81 4.89
CA ARG A 153 -13.03 -15.15 4.98
C ARG A 153 -13.29 -14.58 6.38
N PHE A 154 -13.01 -15.36 7.43
CA PHE A 154 -13.16 -14.90 8.82
C PHE A 154 -12.30 -13.68 9.11
N MET A 155 -11.01 -13.74 8.77
CA MET A 155 -10.09 -12.65 9.07
C MET A 155 -10.41 -11.39 8.25
N ALA A 156 -10.73 -11.53 6.95
CA ALA A 156 -11.13 -10.40 6.12
C ALA A 156 -12.42 -9.74 6.66
N ARG A 157 -13.43 -10.53 7.10
CA ARG A 157 -14.65 -9.98 7.69
C ARG A 157 -14.34 -9.25 9.00
N ALA A 158 -13.54 -9.86 9.89
CA ALA A 158 -13.15 -9.28 11.17
C ALA A 158 -12.37 -7.96 11.03
N GLU A 159 -11.50 -7.85 10.02
CA GLU A 159 -10.82 -6.58 9.68
C GLU A 159 -11.84 -5.52 9.24
N GLN A 160 -12.74 -5.87 8.30
CA GLN A 160 -13.68 -4.90 7.73
C GLN A 160 -14.71 -4.37 8.73
N VAL A 161 -15.08 -5.16 9.74
CA VAL A 161 -15.96 -4.70 10.83
C VAL A 161 -15.19 -4.08 12.00
N GLY A 162 -13.88 -3.93 11.88
CA GLY A 162 -13.05 -3.21 12.86
C GLY A 162 -12.72 -3.97 14.14
N ILE A 163 -12.80 -5.31 14.13
CA ILE A 163 -12.44 -6.14 15.30
C ILE A 163 -10.92 -6.33 15.38
N VAL A 164 -10.28 -6.66 14.25
CA VAL A 164 -8.85 -6.94 14.23
C VAL A 164 -8.09 -6.05 13.26
N CYS A 165 -6.80 -5.88 13.51
CA CYS A 165 -5.80 -5.32 12.62
C CYS A 165 -4.50 -6.12 12.72
N SER A 166 -3.44 -5.73 12.00
CA SER A 166 -2.11 -6.34 12.20
C SER A 166 -1.62 -6.13 13.62
N GLY A 167 -1.12 -7.20 14.24
CA GLY A 167 -0.48 -7.20 15.54
C GLY A 167 1.05 -7.02 15.44
N GLU A 168 1.73 -7.20 16.55
CA GLU A 168 3.19 -7.28 16.59
C GLU A 168 3.66 -8.61 16.00
N ASP A 169 4.58 -8.54 15.03
CA ASP A 169 5.10 -9.73 14.35
C ASP A 169 5.83 -10.67 15.31
N LYS A 170 5.62 -11.98 15.17
CA LYS A 170 6.36 -13.03 15.89
C LYS A 170 7.49 -13.56 15.00
N GLY A 171 8.66 -12.96 15.08
CA GLY A 171 9.77 -13.22 14.15
C GLY A 171 9.36 -12.83 12.71
N SER A 172 9.35 -13.78 11.78
CA SER A 172 8.93 -13.56 10.40
C SER A 172 7.41 -13.74 10.16
N LYS A 173 6.64 -14.09 11.19
CA LYS A 173 5.21 -14.38 11.08
C LYS A 173 4.38 -13.15 11.41
N CYS A 174 3.54 -12.71 10.47
CA CYS A 174 2.52 -11.71 10.72
C CYS A 174 1.49 -12.20 11.75
N THR A 175 0.99 -11.30 12.56
CA THR A 175 -0.01 -11.57 13.60
C THR A 175 -1.21 -10.65 13.46
N TYR A 176 -2.26 -10.92 14.23
CA TYR A 176 -3.44 -10.11 14.40
C TYR A 176 -3.58 -9.70 15.86
N ALA A 177 -4.12 -8.51 16.10
CA ALA A 177 -4.45 -7.97 17.41
C ALA A 177 -5.82 -7.28 17.35
N LEU A 178 -6.42 -6.97 18.51
CA LEU A 178 -7.65 -6.18 18.56
C LEU A 178 -7.38 -4.74 18.13
N LEU A 179 -8.17 -4.26 17.18
CA LEU A 179 -8.07 -2.88 16.69
C LEU A 179 -8.27 -1.87 17.83
N GLU A 180 -9.23 -2.13 18.73
CA GLU A 180 -9.56 -1.24 19.84
C GLU A 180 -8.44 -1.08 20.86
N GLU A 181 -7.64 -2.13 21.08
CA GLU A 181 -6.52 -2.10 22.03
C GLU A 181 -5.23 -1.54 21.40
N ARG A 182 -5.13 -1.55 20.07
CA ARG A 182 -3.91 -1.21 19.34
C ARG A 182 -3.94 0.21 18.75
N VAL A 183 -5.12 0.69 18.42
CA VAL A 183 -5.32 2.00 17.79
C VAL A 183 -6.09 2.90 18.75
N PRO A 184 -5.57 4.09 19.08
CA PRO A 184 -6.30 5.05 19.89
C PRO A 184 -7.68 5.36 19.29
N PRO A 185 -8.68 5.68 20.13
CA PRO A 185 -9.96 6.14 19.64
C PRO A 185 -9.78 7.45 18.86
N MET A 186 -10.43 7.53 17.69
CA MET A 186 -10.41 8.70 16.82
C MET A 186 -11.83 9.15 16.57
N PRO A 187 -12.07 10.46 16.35
CA PRO A 187 -13.38 10.95 15.95
C PRO A 187 -13.87 10.21 14.69
N GLU A 188 -15.13 9.82 14.70
CA GLU A 188 -15.74 9.26 13.50
C GLU A 188 -15.86 10.33 12.41
N LEU A 189 -15.43 9.97 11.20
CA LEU A 189 -15.64 10.80 10.01
C LEU A 189 -16.95 10.39 9.33
N THR A 190 -17.64 11.38 8.81
CA THR A 190 -18.75 11.17 7.85
C THR A 190 -18.20 10.57 6.55
N LYS A 191 -19.10 10.10 5.68
CA LYS A 191 -18.70 9.61 4.35
C LYS A 191 -17.97 10.70 3.55
N ASP A 192 -18.49 11.92 3.55
CA ASP A 192 -17.93 13.04 2.79
C ASP A 192 -16.56 13.47 3.33
N GLU A 193 -16.38 13.53 4.64
CA GLU A 193 -15.07 13.79 5.24
C GLU A 193 -14.04 12.71 4.89
N SER A 194 -14.47 11.44 4.89
CA SER A 194 -13.62 10.30 4.51
C SER A 194 -13.23 10.36 3.03
N LEU A 195 -14.18 10.71 2.15
CA LEU A 195 -13.96 10.89 0.71
C LEU A 195 -12.99 12.04 0.44
N ALA A 196 -13.21 13.19 1.09
CA ALA A 196 -12.33 14.37 0.97
C ALA A 196 -10.91 14.03 1.45
N ARG A 197 -10.78 13.36 2.61
CA ARG A 197 -9.47 12.95 3.15
C ARG A 197 -8.73 11.98 2.24
N LEU A 198 -9.43 11.03 1.63
CA LEU A 198 -8.84 10.07 0.69
C LEU A 198 -8.36 10.77 -0.60
N ALA A 199 -9.18 11.66 -1.17
CA ALA A 199 -8.83 12.43 -2.35
C ALA A 199 -7.61 13.36 -2.09
N ARG A 200 -7.63 14.07 -0.97
CA ARG A 200 -6.50 14.93 -0.55
C ARG A 200 -5.20 14.14 -0.44
N SER A 201 -5.23 12.97 0.22
CA SER A 201 -4.05 12.11 0.34
C SER A 201 -3.54 11.64 -1.01
N TYR A 202 -4.43 11.26 -1.92
CA TYR A 202 -4.06 10.81 -3.26
C TYR A 202 -3.48 11.96 -4.10
N PHE A 203 -4.20 13.05 -4.25
CA PHE A 203 -3.77 14.14 -5.14
C PHE A 203 -2.55 14.91 -4.62
N ARG A 204 -2.28 14.95 -3.32
CA ARG A 204 -1.02 15.53 -2.81
C ARG A 204 0.20 14.63 -3.01
N SER A 205 0.02 13.30 -3.03
CA SER A 205 1.12 12.34 -3.11
C SER A 205 1.33 11.77 -4.51
N HIS A 206 0.27 11.63 -5.32
CA HIS A 206 0.30 10.98 -6.63
C HIS A 206 0.12 11.96 -7.83
N ALA A 207 -0.16 13.23 -7.56
CA ALA A 207 -0.30 14.21 -8.65
C ALA A 207 0.99 14.36 -9.48
N PRO A 208 0.86 14.73 -10.78
CA PRO A 208 -0.37 14.93 -11.54
C PRO A 208 -1.09 13.62 -11.81
N ALA A 209 -2.40 13.61 -11.65
CA ALA A 209 -3.23 12.43 -11.87
C ALA A 209 -4.61 12.82 -12.41
N VAL A 210 -5.27 11.88 -13.09
CA VAL A 210 -6.62 12.06 -13.61
C VAL A 210 -7.66 11.33 -12.75
N LEU A 211 -8.96 11.63 -12.94
CA LEU A 211 -10.05 10.94 -12.23
C LEU A 211 -9.94 9.40 -12.33
N GLN A 212 -9.58 8.87 -13.50
CA GLN A 212 -9.49 7.43 -13.72
C GLN A 212 -8.37 6.78 -12.93
N ASP A 213 -7.26 7.49 -12.69
CA ASP A 213 -6.18 7.03 -11.82
C ASP A 213 -6.65 6.94 -10.37
N PHE A 214 -7.36 7.96 -9.89
CA PHE A 214 -7.93 7.97 -8.54
C PHE A 214 -8.97 6.86 -8.32
N VAL A 215 -9.86 6.63 -9.31
CA VAL A 215 -10.81 5.50 -9.30
C VAL A 215 -10.07 4.17 -9.24
N TRP A 216 -9.03 4.00 -10.04
CA TRP A 216 -8.20 2.80 -10.06
C TRP A 216 -7.51 2.55 -8.72
N TRP A 217 -6.86 3.57 -8.17
CA TRP A 217 -6.10 3.47 -6.92
C TRP A 217 -7.01 3.23 -5.71
N SER A 218 -8.04 4.05 -5.55
CA SER A 218 -8.96 3.98 -4.40
C SER A 218 -9.94 2.80 -4.48
N GLY A 219 -10.23 2.32 -5.69
CA GLY A 219 -11.28 1.35 -5.95
C GLY A 219 -12.68 1.91 -5.68
N LEU A 220 -12.88 3.21 -5.53
CA LEU A 220 -14.18 3.85 -5.34
C LEU A 220 -15.05 3.71 -6.59
N PRO A 221 -16.39 3.65 -6.45
CA PRO A 221 -17.29 3.95 -7.55
C PRO A 221 -16.98 5.33 -8.14
N ILE A 222 -17.15 5.48 -9.45
CA ILE A 222 -16.83 6.75 -10.12
C ILE A 222 -17.63 7.94 -9.60
N THR A 223 -18.85 7.70 -9.12
CA THR A 223 -19.70 8.72 -8.45
C THR A 223 -19.07 9.22 -7.17
N ASP A 224 -18.60 8.31 -6.31
CA ASP A 224 -17.93 8.65 -5.06
C ASP A 224 -16.57 9.32 -5.32
N ALA A 225 -15.84 8.90 -6.36
CA ALA A 225 -14.57 9.53 -6.74
C ALA A 225 -14.77 10.97 -7.25
N ARG A 226 -15.83 11.23 -8.02
CA ARG A 226 -16.21 12.60 -8.44
C ARG A 226 -16.61 13.46 -7.24
N GLN A 227 -17.41 12.91 -6.33
CA GLN A 227 -17.78 13.61 -5.09
C GLN A 227 -16.53 13.94 -4.26
N ALA A 228 -15.59 13.01 -4.13
CA ALA A 228 -14.35 13.22 -3.40
C ALA A 228 -13.50 14.37 -3.98
N ILE A 229 -13.39 14.45 -5.32
CA ILE A 229 -12.70 15.57 -6.01
C ILE A 229 -13.45 16.89 -5.78
N TYR A 230 -14.78 16.89 -5.92
CA TYR A 230 -15.60 18.07 -5.69
C TYR A 230 -15.44 18.63 -4.26
N LEU A 231 -15.35 17.76 -3.26
CA LEU A 231 -15.20 18.15 -1.85
C LEU A 231 -13.86 18.84 -1.54
N ILE A 232 -12.85 18.69 -2.40
CA ILE A 232 -11.53 19.34 -2.26
C ILE A 232 -11.20 20.23 -3.47
N ASP A 233 -12.19 20.64 -4.25
CA ASP A 233 -11.99 21.40 -5.49
C ASP A 233 -11.18 22.68 -5.27
N SER A 234 -11.40 23.38 -4.15
CA SER A 234 -10.64 24.58 -3.77
C SER A 234 -9.15 24.32 -3.48
N GLU A 235 -8.74 23.08 -3.24
CA GLU A 235 -7.36 22.67 -2.96
C GLU A 235 -6.66 22.14 -4.23
N LEU A 236 -7.40 22.04 -5.37
CA LEU A 236 -6.89 21.46 -6.60
C LEU A 236 -6.74 22.51 -7.71
N THR A 237 -5.62 22.44 -8.42
CA THR A 237 -5.49 23.04 -9.73
C THR A 237 -5.82 21.99 -10.78
N ALA A 238 -6.76 22.32 -11.68
CA ALA A 238 -7.15 21.47 -12.81
C ALA A 238 -6.54 22.03 -14.11
N GLU A 239 -5.83 21.17 -14.86
CA GLU A 239 -5.23 21.52 -16.14
C GLU A 239 -5.72 20.56 -17.23
N GLU A 240 -6.19 21.09 -18.35
CA GLU A 240 -6.55 20.30 -19.53
C GLU A 240 -5.30 20.00 -20.37
N TRP A 241 -4.97 18.70 -20.52
CA TRP A 241 -3.86 18.26 -21.34
C TRP A 241 -4.15 16.91 -22.01
N ASN A 242 -3.90 16.80 -23.32
CA ASN A 242 -4.22 15.63 -24.14
C ASN A 242 -5.68 15.14 -24.02
N GLY A 243 -6.64 16.07 -23.91
CA GLY A 243 -8.07 15.76 -23.78
C GLY A 243 -8.48 15.14 -22.44
N GLN A 244 -7.66 15.31 -21.41
CA GLN A 244 -7.93 14.85 -20.05
C GLN A 244 -7.71 15.98 -19.06
N THR A 245 -8.54 16.01 -18.00
CA THR A 245 -8.36 16.92 -16.86
C THR A 245 -7.39 16.31 -15.86
N TRP A 246 -6.28 16.97 -15.63
CA TRP A 246 -5.23 16.61 -14.68
C TRP A 246 -5.35 17.46 -13.43
N TYR A 247 -5.30 16.81 -12.28
CA TYR A 247 -5.41 17.46 -10.98
C TYR A 247 -4.06 17.49 -10.27
N ILE A 248 -3.74 18.64 -9.67
CA ILE A 248 -2.55 18.88 -8.85
C ILE A 248 -3.01 19.54 -7.56
N HIS A 249 -2.71 18.93 -6.42
CA HIS A 249 -3.04 19.51 -5.11
C HIS A 249 -2.08 20.67 -4.79
N GLU A 250 -2.55 21.68 -4.06
CA GLU A 250 -1.76 22.87 -3.69
C GLU A 250 -0.48 22.55 -2.91
N ASP A 251 -0.47 21.48 -2.09
CA ASP A 251 0.71 21.01 -1.37
C ASP A 251 1.77 20.35 -2.28
N CYS A 252 1.51 20.16 -3.56
CA CYS A 252 2.42 19.47 -4.46
C CYS A 252 3.66 20.30 -4.76
N ARG A 253 4.82 19.65 -4.64
CA ARG A 253 6.08 20.19 -5.15
C ARG A 253 6.14 20.00 -6.66
N THR A 254 6.25 21.09 -7.41
CA THR A 254 6.29 21.07 -8.88
C THR A 254 7.68 21.34 -9.46
N ARG A 255 8.66 21.71 -8.62
CA ARG A 255 10.04 22.03 -9.02
C ARG A 255 11.05 21.20 -8.23
N GLY A 256 12.01 20.60 -8.93
CA GLY A 256 13.11 19.84 -8.34
C GLY A 256 14.10 19.37 -9.41
N LYS A 257 15.33 19.05 -8.99
CA LYS A 257 16.37 18.51 -9.88
C LYS A 257 16.22 16.99 -9.96
N VAL A 258 15.86 16.49 -11.14
CA VAL A 258 15.61 15.06 -11.41
C VAL A 258 16.83 14.40 -12.08
N THR A 259 17.65 15.20 -12.77
CA THR A 259 18.79 14.71 -13.56
C THR A 259 19.70 13.81 -12.74
N GLY A 260 19.98 12.61 -13.26
CA GLY A 260 20.82 11.58 -12.64
C GLY A 260 20.17 10.84 -11.48
N SER A 261 18.85 11.04 -11.21
CA SER A 261 18.16 10.28 -10.17
C SER A 261 17.92 8.84 -10.60
N LEU A 262 18.27 7.88 -9.73
CA LEU A 262 18.06 6.47 -9.94
C LEU A 262 17.47 5.86 -8.66
N HIS A 263 16.49 4.94 -8.81
CA HIS A 263 15.85 4.27 -7.69
C HIS A 263 15.57 2.80 -7.99
N LEU A 264 15.80 1.93 -7.01
CA LEU A 264 15.41 0.52 -7.03
C LEU A 264 14.06 0.35 -6.33
N LEU A 265 12.96 0.51 -7.09
CA LEU A 265 11.63 0.42 -6.54
C LEU A 265 11.23 -1.03 -6.28
N PRO A 266 10.53 -1.31 -5.16
CA PRO A 266 10.07 -2.65 -4.81
C PRO A 266 8.97 -3.16 -5.75
N SER A 267 8.64 -4.45 -5.62
CA SER A 267 7.40 -4.99 -6.19
C SER A 267 6.17 -4.30 -5.59
N TYR A 268 5.14 -4.11 -6.40
CA TYR A 268 3.89 -3.42 -6.01
C TYR A 268 4.09 -1.97 -5.55
N ASP A 269 5.08 -1.28 -6.09
CA ASP A 269 5.33 0.12 -5.74
C ASP A 269 4.25 1.06 -6.28
N GLU A 270 3.90 2.07 -5.47
CA GLU A 270 2.87 3.08 -5.78
C GLU A 270 3.18 3.86 -7.07
N TYR A 271 4.46 3.95 -7.47
CA TYR A 271 4.87 4.67 -8.67
C TYR A 271 4.28 4.10 -9.97
N LEU A 272 4.04 2.79 -10.02
CA LEU A 272 3.30 2.15 -11.11
C LEU A 272 1.86 1.81 -10.73
N LEU A 273 1.67 1.34 -9.50
CA LEU A 273 0.39 0.78 -9.08
C LEU A 273 -0.66 1.86 -8.81
N GLY A 274 -0.21 3.06 -8.41
CA GLY A 274 -1.05 4.22 -8.13
C GLY A 274 -1.82 4.77 -9.35
N TYR A 275 -1.54 4.28 -10.57
CA TYR A 275 -2.11 4.83 -11.81
C TYR A 275 -2.74 3.75 -12.68
N LYS A 276 -3.83 4.10 -13.37
CA LYS A 276 -4.46 3.26 -14.39
C LYS A 276 -3.67 3.28 -15.69
N ASP A 277 -3.31 4.48 -16.16
CA ASP A 277 -2.40 4.68 -17.29
C ASP A 277 -0.98 4.95 -16.80
N ARG A 278 -0.03 4.22 -17.35
CA ARG A 278 1.39 4.26 -16.97
C ARG A 278 2.28 4.72 -18.11
N THR A 279 1.70 5.13 -19.23
CA THR A 279 2.45 5.49 -20.46
C THR A 279 3.37 6.69 -20.27
N ASP A 280 3.09 7.57 -19.31
CA ASP A 280 3.95 8.70 -18.96
C ASP A 280 5.33 8.28 -18.40
N VAL A 281 5.41 7.08 -17.81
CA VAL A 281 6.61 6.58 -17.11
C VAL A 281 7.12 5.24 -17.62
N LEU A 282 6.33 4.54 -18.44
CA LEU A 282 6.64 3.21 -18.99
C LEU A 282 6.00 3.04 -20.37
N PRO A 283 6.77 2.87 -21.45
CA PRO A 283 6.23 2.53 -22.78
C PRO A 283 5.45 1.22 -22.78
N LYS A 284 4.35 1.16 -23.55
CA LYS A 284 3.44 -0.02 -23.59
C LYS A 284 4.14 -1.33 -23.97
N GLU A 285 5.14 -1.27 -24.85
CA GLU A 285 5.94 -2.43 -25.27
C GLU A 285 6.69 -3.10 -24.09
N HIS A 286 6.86 -2.39 -22.98
CA HIS A 286 7.57 -2.91 -21.79
C HIS A 286 6.61 -3.31 -20.64
N TYR A 287 5.30 -3.17 -20.80
CA TYR A 287 4.32 -3.50 -19.74
C TYR A 287 4.48 -4.92 -19.21
N SER A 288 4.61 -5.91 -20.10
CA SER A 288 4.76 -7.31 -19.69
C SER A 288 6.04 -7.61 -18.92
N LYS A 289 7.06 -6.74 -19.02
CA LYS A 289 8.29 -6.82 -18.23
C LYS A 289 8.12 -6.24 -16.82
N ALA A 290 7.23 -5.27 -16.63
CA ALA A 290 7.04 -4.58 -15.35
C ALA A 290 5.87 -5.13 -14.53
N PHE A 291 4.82 -5.65 -15.18
CA PHE A 291 3.68 -6.25 -14.50
C PHE A 291 2.93 -7.25 -15.40
N THR A 292 2.09 -8.09 -14.79
CA THR A 292 1.27 -9.08 -15.49
C THR A 292 -0.21 -8.70 -15.49
N ASN A 293 -0.98 -9.30 -16.40
CA ASN A 293 -2.44 -9.14 -16.43
C ASN A 293 -3.14 -9.67 -15.16
N ASN A 294 -2.49 -10.55 -14.40
CA ASN A 294 -2.99 -11.07 -13.13
C ASN A 294 -2.63 -10.17 -11.94
N GLY A 295 -2.12 -8.96 -12.18
CA GLY A 295 -1.84 -7.98 -11.13
C GLY A 295 -0.56 -8.21 -10.33
N LEU A 296 0.39 -8.99 -10.85
CA LEU A 296 1.75 -9.04 -10.29
C LEU A 296 2.54 -7.84 -10.80
N PHE A 297 3.19 -7.11 -9.89
CA PHE A 297 4.09 -6.01 -10.21
C PHE A 297 5.50 -6.40 -9.76
N TYR A 298 6.45 -6.34 -10.68
CA TYR A 298 7.84 -6.68 -10.43
C TYR A 298 8.62 -5.50 -9.84
N PRO A 299 9.75 -5.76 -9.14
CA PRO A 299 10.68 -4.70 -8.77
C PRO A 299 11.27 -4.05 -10.03
N ILE A 300 11.30 -2.72 -10.05
CA ILE A 300 11.71 -1.95 -11.24
C ILE A 300 12.87 -1.01 -10.95
N VAL A 301 13.68 -0.76 -11.97
CA VAL A 301 14.68 0.31 -11.95
C VAL A 301 14.08 1.56 -12.57
N LEU A 302 14.08 2.63 -11.80
CA LEU A 302 13.57 3.93 -12.19
C LEU A 302 14.74 4.91 -12.38
N HIS A 303 14.87 5.49 -13.56
CA HIS A 303 15.88 6.50 -13.89
C HIS A 303 15.20 7.77 -14.40
N GLU A 304 15.45 8.90 -13.75
CA GLU A 304 14.86 10.21 -14.09
C GLU A 304 13.33 10.17 -14.27
N GLY A 305 12.67 9.31 -13.49
CA GLY A 305 11.21 9.12 -13.53
C GLY A 305 10.71 8.17 -14.61
N GLN A 306 11.58 7.58 -15.40
CA GLN A 306 11.23 6.56 -16.39
C GLN A 306 11.62 5.16 -15.90
N VAL A 307 10.77 4.18 -16.15
CA VAL A 307 11.05 2.77 -15.85
C VAL A 307 11.90 2.20 -16.97
N ILE A 308 13.12 1.81 -16.65
CA ILE A 308 14.13 1.36 -17.64
C ILE A 308 14.54 -0.10 -17.49
N GLY A 309 14.11 -0.78 -16.42
CA GLY A 309 14.53 -2.17 -16.18
C GLY A 309 13.87 -2.78 -14.96
N ASN A 310 14.25 -4.02 -14.66
CA ASN A 310 13.93 -4.75 -13.46
C ASN A 310 15.16 -4.97 -12.60
N TRP A 311 14.94 -5.22 -11.31
CA TRP A 311 15.98 -5.73 -10.43
C TRP A 311 15.45 -6.86 -9.57
N ASP A 312 16.35 -7.68 -9.05
CA ASP A 312 16.02 -8.78 -8.14
C ASP A 312 17.10 -8.95 -7.08
N LYS A 313 16.71 -9.50 -5.95
CA LYS A 313 17.61 -9.88 -4.88
C LYS A 313 17.81 -11.38 -4.89
N SER A 314 19.00 -11.82 -5.31
CA SER A 314 19.42 -13.21 -5.16
C SER A 314 20.24 -13.39 -3.88
N VAL A 315 19.92 -14.46 -3.11
CA VAL A 315 20.68 -14.82 -1.91
C VAL A 315 21.68 -15.90 -2.30
N LYS A 316 22.99 -15.56 -2.32
CA LYS A 316 24.07 -16.50 -2.58
C LYS A 316 24.81 -16.83 -1.28
N LYS A 317 25.55 -17.95 -1.26
CA LYS A 317 26.33 -18.41 -0.06
C LYS A 317 27.27 -17.33 0.51
N ARG A 318 27.64 -16.31 -0.26
CA ARG A 318 28.56 -15.22 0.14
C ARG A 318 27.88 -13.86 0.36
N GLY A 319 26.55 -13.82 0.48
CA GLY A 319 25.79 -12.59 0.70
C GLY A 319 24.65 -12.36 -0.31
N SER A 320 23.91 -11.27 -0.14
CA SER A 320 22.86 -10.87 -1.07
C SER A 320 23.49 -10.14 -2.27
N LEU A 321 23.15 -10.59 -3.47
CA LEU A 321 23.51 -9.91 -4.72
C LEU A 321 22.26 -9.25 -5.28
N ILE A 322 22.37 -7.99 -5.72
CA ILE A 322 21.31 -7.30 -6.45
C ILE A 322 21.65 -7.38 -7.93
N GLU A 323 20.85 -8.12 -8.65
CA GLU A 323 20.93 -8.28 -10.10
C GLU A 323 19.93 -7.33 -10.77
N HIS A 324 20.18 -6.91 -12.00
CA HIS A 324 19.28 -6.05 -12.77
C HIS A 324 19.27 -6.46 -14.24
N SER A 325 18.20 -6.07 -14.93
CA SER A 325 18.07 -6.26 -16.38
C SER A 325 17.43 -5.03 -17.01
N TRP A 326 18.04 -4.53 -18.08
CA TRP A 326 17.54 -3.37 -18.80
C TRP A 326 16.45 -3.75 -19.81
N PHE A 327 15.52 -2.86 -20.05
CA PHE A 327 14.46 -3.07 -21.06
C PHE A 327 14.98 -2.81 -22.47
N ARG A 328 15.95 -1.92 -22.62
CA ARG A 328 16.65 -1.59 -23.86
C ARG A 328 18.17 -1.74 -23.66
N LEU A 329 18.88 -2.08 -24.71
CA LEU A 329 20.34 -2.25 -24.68
C LEU A 329 21.10 -0.92 -24.62
N ASP A 330 20.46 0.16 -25.02
CA ASP A 330 20.98 1.53 -25.04
C ASP A 330 20.64 2.37 -23.80
N ASP A 331 19.98 1.78 -22.82
CA ASP A 331 19.72 2.43 -21.54
C ASP A 331 21.06 2.62 -20.78
N CYS A 332 21.71 3.75 -21.05
CA CYS A 332 22.95 4.14 -20.39
C CYS A 332 22.66 4.76 -19.01
N VAL A 333 23.02 4.04 -17.97
CA VAL A 333 22.94 4.51 -16.59
C VAL A 333 24.36 4.61 -16.02
N ASP A 334 24.63 5.67 -15.24
CA ASP A 334 25.86 5.75 -14.46
C ASP A 334 25.97 4.56 -13.50
N GLU A 335 26.92 3.67 -13.74
CA GLU A 335 27.16 2.48 -12.88
C GLU A 335 27.37 2.88 -11.41
N GLY A 336 28.06 4.01 -11.18
CA GLY A 336 28.26 4.52 -9.83
C GLY A 336 26.93 4.96 -9.16
N ALA A 337 25.94 5.45 -9.92
CA ALA A 337 24.62 5.73 -9.39
C ALA A 337 23.86 4.45 -9.03
N LEU A 338 23.98 3.43 -9.88
CA LEU A 338 23.36 2.13 -9.63
C LEU A 338 23.95 1.45 -8.38
N ASP A 339 25.27 1.48 -8.24
CA ASP A 339 25.95 0.90 -7.07
C ASP A 339 25.57 1.64 -5.77
N ARG A 340 25.44 2.98 -5.81
CA ARG A 340 24.93 3.74 -4.66
C ARG A 340 23.53 3.32 -4.24
N GLU A 341 22.62 3.07 -5.17
CA GLU A 341 21.25 2.61 -4.85
C GLU A 341 21.23 1.16 -4.35
N LYS A 342 22.07 0.27 -4.90
CA LYS A 342 22.28 -1.09 -4.36
C LYS A 342 22.78 -1.03 -2.91
N ASP A 343 23.79 -0.19 -2.64
CA ASP A 343 24.33 0.01 -1.30
C ASP A 343 23.29 0.60 -0.33
N LYS A 344 22.45 1.53 -0.79
CA LYS A 344 21.34 2.09 -0.01
C LYS A 344 20.37 1.00 0.39
N TYR A 345 19.97 0.13 -0.55
CA TYR A 345 19.13 -1.02 -0.27
C TYR A 345 19.77 -1.97 0.75
N ILE A 346 21.03 -2.34 0.56
CA ILE A 346 21.76 -3.25 1.46
C ILE A 346 21.87 -2.65 2.88
N ARG A 347 22.19 -1.36 2.97
CA ARG A 347 22.29 -0.66 4.28
C ARG A 347 20.96 -0.58 5.01
N PHE A 348 19.85 -0.43 4.30
CA PHE A 348 18.52 -0.41 4.90
C PHE A 348 18.22 -1.70 5.68
N TRP A 349 18.69 -2.85 5.21
CA TRP A 349 18.43 -4.16 5.81
C TRP A 349 19.43 -4.59 6.89
N ARG A 350 20.45 -3.81 7.14
CA ARG A 350 21.43 -4.03 8.23
C ARG A 350 20.99 -3.32 9.51
#